data_56e86f3e1d2195ccf52f179da81844fb
#
_entry.id   56e86f3e1d2195ccf52f179da81844fb
#
_cell.length_a   1.000
_cell.length_b   1.000
_cell.length_c   1.000
_cell.angle_alpha   90.00
_cell.angle_beta   90.00
_cell.angle_gamma   90.00
#
_symmetry.space_group_name_H-M   'P 1'
#
loop_
_entity.id
_entity.type
_entity.pdbx_description
1 polymer ?
#
loop_
_entity_poly.entity_id
_entity_poly.type
_entity_poly.pdbx_seq_one_letter_code
_entity_poly.pdbx_strand_id
1 'polypeptide(L)'
;MGTRRPARTTVPSVRHLDPCRDPAATAPARRRGRVLSAVLLICSVLGALLLLDVLTARPASAHASLVTTTPADGARLETAPTEVTLQFSEAVSLGAGYARVLDGGGERVDAGDADVRDGVVTVPLPADLPEAGYVVTYRVISADSHPISGAYSFAVGDAELLETGSVGAGDSIDPLIAVLLPLARWLGYAGIALALGVPLALATCWPGGWGVARLRRAALAGLGAVVVGAVLSLLAQGPYAAASGLGSLLDAQLIGTTVDSGFGRTLLIRVVLAVLLAVVLARGWRPDRAPSTGALVAGGVLAVGLAVSVAAVGHPVAGALPGLAVATSTVHLAAMAGWLGGLVALFAGLLRPGTPAGELDGALARWSRLAGGYVAALAVTGVLQSVREVGSFTALVSTSYGWVLVAKLAVVLLVLVAALVSRDWVLQRAGAAGRPGRRVVAQAFSAAADEDAADAPGAGQPPAQLGVLRRSVLVELAGAVVVLALSAVLVSQYPAKASISAPMEATLPLQSASGSAGNGSVEVSLDPAEAGPTTLMVFLYDADGQLTQPQDISVGLTETQQQIGPLDVDLAPSGPGHYIGEPVLPAAGTWTLTVTVRLDEFTALTASTVFPVR
;
A
#
# COMPACT_ATOMS: atom_id res chain seq x y z
N MET A 1 -44.07 -74.85 77.24
CA MET A 1 -44.81 -73.64 76.83
C MET A 1 -43.76 -72.55 76.58
N GLY A 2 -43.36 -72.38 75.39
CA GLY A 2 -42.29 -71.46 75.02
C GLY A 2 -42.76 -70.55 73.86
N THR A 3 -42.87 -69.29 74.16
CA THR A 3 -43.24 -68.28 73.17
C THR A 3 -41.95 -67.77 72.44
N ARG A 4 -41.80 -68.05 71.16
CA ARG A 4 -40.76 -67.50 70.28
C ARG A 4 -41.15 -66.08 69.92
N ARG A 5 -40.24 -65.08 70.17
CA ARG A 5 -40.27 -63.75 69.62
C ARG A 5 -39.71 -63.74 68.16
N PRO A 6 -40.30 -62.98 67.23
CA PRO A 6 -39.70 -62.88 65.84
C PRO A 6 -38.51 -61.91 65.79
N ALA A 7 -37.54 -62.23 64.91
CA ALA A 7 -36.35 -61.46 64.66
C ALA A 7 -36.66 -60.14 63.95
N ARG A 8 -36.02 -59.04 64.42
CA ARG A 8 -35.97 -57.75 63.71
C ARG A 8 -35.01 -57.80 62.54
N THR A 9 -35.52 -57.66 61.33
CA THR A 9 -34.72 -57.39 60.16
C THR A 9 -34.26 -55.93 60.13
N THR A 10 -32.95 -55.71 60.20
CA THR A 10 -32.31 -54.40 60.01
C THR A 10 -32.23 -54.07 58.53
N VAL A 11 -32.89 -52.98 58.08
CA VAL A 11 -32.77 -52.41 56.76
C VAL A 11 -31.47 -51.57 56.72
N PRO A 12 -30.56 -51.74 55.71
CA PRO A 12 -29.39 -50.90 55.59
C PRO A 12 -29.78 -49.49 55.11
N SER A 13 -29.25 -48.46 55.84
CA SER A 13 -29.42 -47.04 55.51
C SER A 13 -28.76 -46.73 54.18
N VAL A 14 -29.54 -46.24 53.21
CA VAL A 14 -29.07 -45.65 51.96
C VAL A 14 -28.33 -44.35 52.32
N ARG A 15 -27.02 -44.30 52.12
CA ARG A 15 -26.25 -43.05 52.10
C ARG A 15 -26.71 -42.22 50.91
N HIS A 16 -27.25 -41.07 51.15
CA HIS A 16 -27.37 -40.00 50.15
C HIS A 16 -25.98 -39.62 49.67
N LEU A 17 -25.68 -39.99 48.43
CA LEU A 17 -24.54 -39.45 47.71
C LEU A 17 -24.94 -38.03 47.25
N ASP A 18 -24.27 -37.01 47.80
CA ASP A 18 -24.33 -35.65 47.28
C ASP A 18 -23.97 -35.63 45.80
N PRO A 19 -24.72 -34.91 44.94
CA PRO A 19 -24.38 -34.79 43.53
C PRO A 19 -23.05 -34.09 43.41
N CYS A 20 -22.08 -34.73 42.78
CA CYS A 20 -20.75 -34.26 42.40
C CYS A 20 -20.82 -32.79 41.94
N ARG A 21 -20.24 -31.90 42.70
CA ARG A 21 -19.80 -30.59 42.20
C ARG A 21 -18.73 -30.85 41.15
N ASP A 22 -19.10 -30.66 39.92
CA ASP A 22 -18.19 -30.69 38.78
C ASP A 22 -17.28 -29.45 38.84
N PRO A 23 -15.98 -29.56 39.11
CA PRO A 23 -15.08 -28.41 39.14
C PRO A 23 -14.71 -27.87 37.78
N ALA A 24 -15.27 -28.43 36.69
CA ALA A 24 -14.91 -28.08 35.30
C ALA A 24 -15.75 -26.94 34.69
N ALA A 25 -16.79 -26.42 35.37
CA ALA A 25 -17.74 -25.48 34.72
C ALA A 25 -17.34 -23.99 34.78
N THR A 26 -16.22 -23.62 35.43
CA THR A 26 -15.84 -22.20 35.61
C THR A 26 -14.67 -21.70 34.74
N ALA A 27 -14.06 -22.54 33.91
CA ALA A 27 -12.89 -22.19 33.10
C ALA A 27 -13.09 -21.36 31.82
N PRO A 28 -14.26 -21.34 31.10
CA PRO A 28 -14.35 -20.66 29.81
C PRO A 28 -14.53 -19.14 29.88
N ALA A 29 -15.07 -18.58 30.97
CA ALA A 29 -15.36 -17.14 31.06
C ALA A 29 -14.10 -16.28 31.26
N ARG A 30 -13.13 -16.74 32.07
CA ARG A 30 -11.87 -16.00 32.33
C ARG A 30 -10.93 -15.96 31.13
N ARG A 31 -10.95 -16.98 30.27
CA ARG A 31 -10.10 -17.02 29.06
C ARG A 31 -10.61 -16.05 27.98
N ARG A 32 -11.94 -15.86 27.87
CA ARG A 32 -12.58 -14.92 26.95
C ARG A 32 -12.25 -13.46 27.28
N GLY A 33 -12.24 -13.09 28.56
CA GLY A 33 -11.86 -11.75 29.01
C GLY A 33 -10.40 -11.41 28.67
N ARG A 34 -9.47 -12.37 28.80
CA ARG A 34 -8.06 -12.16 28.51
C ARG A 34 -7.78 -11.96 27.01
N VAL A 35 -8.47 -12.68 26.13
CA VAL A 35 -8.32 -12.51 24.66
C VAL A 35 -8.89 -11.16 24.23
N LEU A 36 -10.06 -10.77 24.73
CA LEU A 36 -10.67 -9.47 24.44
C LEU A 36 -9.79 -8.32 24.96
N SER A 37 -9.26 -8.45 26.20
CA SER A 37 -8.33 -7.46 26.76
C SER A 37 -7.01 -7.38 25.98
N ALA A 38 -6.48 -8.51 25.52
CA ALA A 38 -5.27 -8.52 24.68
C ALA A 38 -5.51 -7.87 23.32
N VAL A 39 -6.65 -8.13 22.69
CA VAL A 39 -7.02 -7.47 21.42
C VAL A 39 -7.22 -5.97 21.63
N LEU A 40 -7.93 -5.56 22.68
CA LEU A 40 -8.11 -4.14 23.01
C LEU A 40 -6.79 -3.45 23.35
N LEU A 41 -5.88 -4.13 24.04
CA LEU A 41 -4.54 -3.61 24.35
C LEU A 41 -3.72 -3.45 23.06
N ILE A 42 -3.73 -4.45 22.17
CA ILE A 42 -3.03 -4.38 20.87
C ILE A 42 -3.62 -3.25 20.02
N CYS A 43 -4.95 -3.11 19.95
CA CYS A 43 -5.60 -2.02 19.23
C CYS A 43 -5.28 -0.65 19.84
N SER A 44 -5.19 -0.56 21.19
CA SER A 44 -4.83 0.69 21.87
C SER A 44 -3.37 1.06 21.67
N VAL A 45 -2.46 0.09 21.72
CA VAL A 45 -1.02 0.30 21.46
C VAL A 45 -0.79 0.69 20.00
N LEU A 46 -1.42 -0.03 19.05
CA LEU A 46 -1.39 0.35 17.65
C LEU A 46 -1.98 1.74 17.44
N GLY A 47 -3.12 2.06 18.03
CA GLY A 47 -3.72 3.38 17.95
C GLY A 47 -2.83 4.49 18.55
N ALA A 48 -2.15 4.23 19.67
CA ALA A 48 -1.22 5.17 20.27
C ALA A 48 0.05 5.36 19.45
N LEU A 49 0.62 4.28 18.90
CA LEU A 49 1.78 4.34 18.01
C LEU A 49 1.46 5.14 16.74
N LEU A 50 0.24 5.04 16.25
CA LEU A 50 -0.23 5.75 15.06
C LEU A 50 -0.52 7.22 15.31
N LEU A 51 -1.11 7.52 16.47
CA LEU A 51 -1.26 8.91 16.89
C LEU A 51 0.12 9.57 17.02
N LEU A 52 1.09 8.83 17.54
CA LEU A 52 2.48 9.30 17.62
C LEU A 52 3.10 9.46 16.23
N ASP A 53 2.85 8.52 15.28
CA ASP A 53 3.33 8.59 13.90
C ASP A 53 2.73 9.82 13.17
N VAL A 54 1.42 10.06 13.32
CA VAL A 54 0.74 11.24 12.74
C VAL A 54 1.25 12.55 13.36
N LEU A 55 1.54 12.57 14.67
CA LEU A 55 2.02 13.77 15.38
C LEU A 55 3.51 14.08 15.13
N THR A 56 4.29 13.07 14.76
CA THR A 56 5.74 13.21 14.51
C THR A 56 6.11 13.08 13.02
N ALA A 57 5.13 12.83 12.14
CA ALA A 57 5.35 12.67 10.72
C ALA A 57 5.88 13.98 10.13
N ARG A 58 7.18 14.01 9.84
CA ARG A 58 7.73 14.96 8.87
C ARG A 58 7.17 14.56 7.49
N PRO A 59 6.92 15.52 6.60
CA PRO A 59 6.55 15.20 5.22
C PRO A 59 7.69 14.39 4.60
N ALA A 60 7.58 13.07 4.62
CA ALA A 60 8.49 12.17 3.94
C ALA A 60 7.81 11.78 2.63
N SER A 61 8.35 12.22 1.52
CA SER A 61 7.99 11.69 0.20
C SER A 61 8.21 10.18 0.21
N ALA A 62 7.29 9.42 -0.35
CA ALA A 62 7.47 7.97 -0.51
C ALA A 62 8.19 7.62 -1.82
N HIS A 63 8.60 8.64 -2.58
CA HIS A 63 9.34 8.53 -3.83
C HIS A 63 10.52 9.49 -3.79
N ALA A 64 11.65 9.05 -4.35
CA ALA A 64 12.78 9.92 -4.57
C ALA A 64 12.35 11.08 -5.48
N SER A 65 12.59 12.30 -5.07
CA SER A 65 12.55 13.48 -5.92
C SER A 65 13.98 13.99 -6.12
N LEU A 66 14.25 14.53 -7.29
CA LEU A 66 15.53 15.19 -7.54
C LEU A 66 15.53 16.49 -6.72
N VAL A 67 16.50 16.64 -5.81
CA VAL A 67 16.60 17.78 -4.90
C VAL A 67 17.53 18.83 -5.47
N THR A 68 18.75 18.41 -5.89
CA THR A 68 19.75 19.32 -6.46
C THR A 68 20.54 18.60 -7.55
N THR A 69 21.07 19.39 -8.48
CA THR A 69 22.00 18.92 -9.50
C THR A 69 23.28 19.77 -9.49
N THR A 70 24.40 19.17 -9.82
CA THR A 70 25.65 19.89 -10.09
C THR A 70 26.24 19.34 -11.40
N PRO A 71 26.35 20.16 -12.45
CA PRO A 71 25.89 21.55 -12.57
C PRO A 71 24.39 21.72 -12.34
N ALA A 72 23.95 22.92 -11.91
CA ALA A 72 22.54 23.23 -11.77
C ALA A 72 21.84 23.22 -13.15
N ASP A 73 20.51 22.99 -13.16
CA ASP A 73 19.72 23.10 -14.39
C ASP A 73 19.83 24.54 -14.96
N GLY A 74 20.10 24.64 -16.25
CA GLY A 74 20.32 25.90 -16.94
C GLY A 74 21.67 26.56 -16.68
N ALA A 75 22.58 25.92 -15.97
CA ALA A 75 23.90 26.51 -15.64
C ALA A 75 24.76 26.70 -16.90
N ARG A 76 25.49 27.84 -16.93
CA ARG A 76 26.56 28.12 -17.89
C ARG A 76 27.88 28.15 -17.14
N LEU A 77 28.81 27.31 -17.53
CA LEU A 77 30.09 27.11 -16.86
C LEU A 77 31.24 27.64 -17.72
N GLU A 78 32.15 28.38 -17.14
CA GLU A 78 33.35 28.84 -17.85
C GLU A 78 34.34 27.70 -18.13
N THR A 79 34.29 26.63 -17.32
CA THR A 79 35.15 25.45 -17.47
C THR A 79 34.34 24.17 -17.39
N ALA A 80 34.76 23.17 -18.14
CA ALA A 80 34.08 21.85 -18.15
C ALA A 80 34.10 21.22 -16.75
N PRO A 81 32.98 20.72 -16.25
CA PRO A 81 32.92 19.97 -15.00
C PRO A 81 33.53 18.58 -15.21
N THR A 82 34.10 17.99 -14.15
CA THR A 82 34.66 16.62 -14.19
C THR A 82 33.63 15.54 -13.92
N GLU A 83 32.46 15.92 -13.41
CA GLU A 83 31.36 15.02 -13.11
C GLU A 83 30.03 15.79 -13.07
N VAL A 84 28.95 15.04 -13.22
CA VAL A 84 27.59 15.50 -12.95
C VAL A 84 27.09 14.76 -11.72
N THR A 85 26.50 15.48 -10.76
CA THR A 85 25.86 14.87 -9.60
C THR A 85 24.37 15.19 -9.55
N LEU A 86 23.57 14.16 -9.24
CA LEU A 86 22.13 14.28 -9.03
C LEU A 86 21.83 13.80 -7.61
N GLN A 87 21.36 14.69 -6.75
CA GLN A 87 20.96 14.34 -5.39
C GLN A 87 19.47 14.13 -5.30
N PHE A 88 19.08 12.98 -4.78
CA PHE A 88 17.69 12.61 -4.55
C PHE A 88 17.31 12.70 -3.07
N SER A 89 16.00 12.89 -2.80
CA SER A 89 15.44 13.00 -1.45
C SER A 89 15.52 11.70 -0.63
N GLU A 90 15.78 10.57 -1.29
CA GLU A 90 15.96 9.24 -0.68
C GLU A 90 16.94 8.39 -1.48
N ALA A 91 17.27 7.21 -0.95
CA ALA A 91 18.14 6.27 -1.64
C ALA A 91 17.51 5.79 -2.96
N VAL A 92 18.28 5.87 -4.03
CA VAL A 92 17.93 5.39 -5.37
C VAL A 92 18.92 4.32 -5.82
N SER A 93 18.57 3.59 -6.87
CA SER A 93 19.47 2.68 -7.58
C SER A 93 19.32 2.86 -9.08
N LEU A 94 20.38 2.63 -9.84
CA LEU A 94 20.29 2.61 -11.31
C LEU A 94 19.57 1.34 -11.80
N GLY A 95 19.95 0.17 -11.27
CA GLY A 95 19.33 -1.10 -11.67
C GLY A 95 19.29 -1.27 -13.19
N ALA A 96 18.08 -1.32 -13.76
CA ALA A 96 17.83 -1.31 -15.20
C ALA A 96 17.69 0.11 -15.79
N GLY A 97 17.82 1.14 -14.96
CA GLY A 97 17.81 2.55 -15.37
C GLY A 97 19.19 3.02 -15.85
N TYR A 98 19.31 4.33 -15.98
CA TYR A 98 20.53 4.98 -16.45
C TYR A 98 20.65 6.41 -15.90
N ALA A 99 21.87 6.95 -15.91
CA ALA A 99 22.15 8.38 -15.87
C ALA A 99 23.28 8.64 -16.86
N ARG A 100 23.12 9.58 -17.77
CA ARG A 100 24.06 9.85 -18.85
C ARG A 100 23.98 11.30 -19.31
N VAL A 101 25.04 11.75 -19.95
CA VAL A 101 25.13 13.09 -20.52
C VAL A 101 25.21 12.97 -22.04
N LEU A 102 24.41 13.75 -22.73
CA LEU A 102 24.28 13.76 -24.19
C LEU A 102 24.67 15.14 -24.70
N ASP A 103 25.30 15.17 -25.91
CA ASP A 103 25.54 16.40 -26.64
C ASP A 103 24.31 16.85 -27.47
N GLY A 104 24.47 17.95 -28.24
CA GLY A 104 23.40 18.45 -29.10
C GLY A 104 23.05 17.53 -30.31
N GLY A 105 23.87 16.54 -30.59
CA GLY A 105 23.60 15.48 -31.58
C GLY A 105 22.89 14.27 -30.96
N GLY A 106 22.73 14.24 -29.65
CA GLY A 106 22.16 13.11 -28.89
C GLY A 106 23.17 11.98 -28.67
N GLU A 107 24.47 12.22 -28.91
CA GLU A 107 25.52 11.25 -28.63
C GLU A 107 25.92 11.30 -27.14
N ARG A 108 26.23 10.13 -26.56
CA ARG A 108 26.67 10.00 -25.18
C ARG A 108 28.11 10.48 -25.00
N VAL A 109 28.33 11.42 -24.09
CA VAL A 109 29.65 12.06 -23.87
C VAL A 109 30.25 11.79 -22.49
N ASP A 110 29.55 11.10 -21.58
CA ASP A 110 30.07 10.77 -20.26
C ASP A 110 31.25 9.77 -20.33
N ALA A 111 32.18 9.83 -19.35
CA ALA A 111 33.44 9.09 -19.37
C ALA A 111 33.35 7.67 -18.78
N GLY A 112 32.17 7.20 -18.39
CA GLY A 112 32.00 5.87 -17.80
C GLY A 112 30.59 5.63 -17.26
N ASP A 113 30.46 4.56 -16.46
CA ASP A 113 29.20 4.24 -15.83
C ASP A 113 28.94 5.15 -14.62
N ALA A 114 27.68 5.54 -14.47
CA ALA A 114 27.26 6.31 -13.28
C ALA A 114 27.34 5.46 -12.01
N ASP A 115 27.78 6.05 -10.91
CA ASP A 115 27.83 5.46 -9.57
C ASP A 115 26.70 6.03 -8.69
N VAL A 116 26.23 5.23 -7.72
CA VAL A 116 25.17 5.65 -6.81
C VAL A 116 25.60 5.38 -5.37
N ARG A 117 25.60 6.42 -4.53
CA ARG A 117 25.87 6.33 -3.09
C ARG A 117 24.95 7.26 -2.32
N ASP A 118 24.28 6.72 -1.32
CA ASP A 118 23.47 7.50 -0.35
C ASP A 118 22.48 8.50 -1.01
N GLY A 119 21.83 8.10 -2.11
CA GLY A 119 20.87 8.95 -2.83
C GLY A 119 21.51 9.96 -3.79
N VAL A 120 22.84 9.93 -3.96
CA VAL A 120 23.57 10.72 -4.96
C VAL A 120 23.96 9.84 -6.13
N VAL A 121 23.58 10.24 -7.34
CA VAL A 121 24.04 9.64 -8.59
C VAL A 121 25.15 10.52 -9.15
N THR A 122 26.31 9.95 -9.42
CA THR A 122 27.47 10.64 -9.99
C THR A 122 27.78 10.09 -11.37
N VAL A 123 27.84 10.95 -12.38
CA VAL A 123 28.17 10.62 -13.76
C VAL A 123 29.52 11.27 -14.08
N PRO A 124 30.59 10.49 -14.31
CA PRO A 124 31.90 11.06 -14.63
C PRO A 124 31.91 11.66 -16.05
N LEU A 125 32.61 12.78 -16.21
CA LEU A 125 32.80 13.44 -17.47
C LEU A 125 34.27 13.44 -17.91
N PRO A 126 34.57 13.46 -19.22
CA PRO A 126 35.93 13.61 -19.69
C PRO A 126 36.48 15.00 -19.36
N ALA A 127 37.78 15.06 -19.06
CA ALA A 127 38.44 16.31 -18.70
C ALA A 127 38.50 17.34 -19.83
N ASP A 128 38.36 16.91 -21.07
CA ASP A 128 38.42 17.68 -22.29
C ASP A 128 37.04 17.87 -22.94
N LEU A 129 35.99 17.96 -22.14
CA LEU A 129 34.61 18.17 -22.62
C LEU A 129 34.54 19.49 -23.41
N PRO A 130 34.11 19.49 -24.68
CA PRO A 130 34.06 20.68 -25.53
C PRO A 130 33.14 21.80 -25.00
N GLU A 131 33.36 23.01 -25.47
CA GLU A 131 32.41 24.10 -25.29
C GLU A 131 31.15 23.84 -26.13
N ALA A 132 30.08 23.40 -25.45
CA ALA A 132 28.79 23.03 -26.08
C ALA A 132 27.68 23.04 -25.04
N GLY A 133 26.42 22.93 -25.52
CA GLY A 133 25.28 22.60 -24.67
C GLY A 133 25.18 21.08 -24.44
N TYR A 134 24.78 20.70 -23.24
CA TYR A 134 24.65 19.30 -22.82
C TYR A 134 23.30 19.05 -22.18
N VAL A 135 22.75 17.84 -22.38
CA VAL A 135 21.54 17.36 -21.72
C VAL A 135 21.91 16.18 -20.83
N VAL A 136 21.59 16.28 -19.56
CA VAL A 136 21.66 15.18 -18.61
C VAL A 136 20.32 14.47 -18.60
N THR A 137 20.30 13.18 -18.94
CA THR A 137 19.11 12.34 -18.84
C THR A 137 19.32 11.27 -17.78
N TYR A 138 18.30 11.03 -16.97
CA TYR A 138 18.36 9.99 -15.95
C TYR A 138 17.07 9.20 -15.87
N ARG A 139 17.23 7.93 -15.49
CA ARG A 139 16.16 7.03 -15.09
C ARG A 139 16.69 6.19 -13.94
N VAL A 140 16.20 6.47 -12.73
CA VAL A 140 16.60 5.81 -11.48
C VAL A 140 15.42 5.06 -10.89
N ILE A 141 15.69 4.11 -10.02
CA ILE A 141 14.68 3.30 -9.34
C ILE A 141 14.68 3.68 -7.86
N SER A 142 13.56 4.19 -7.38
CA SER A 142 13.37 4.55 -5.97
C SER A 142 13.33 3.33 -5.05
N ALA A 143 13.39 3.56 -3.74
CA ALA A 143 13.33 2.51 -2.72
C ALA A 143 12.05 1.67 -2.79
N ASP A 144 10.94 2.21 -3.28
CA ASP A 144 9.67 1.52 -3.49
C ASP A 144 9.56 0.77 -4.83
N SER A 145 10.65 0.76 -5.62
CA SER A 145 10.79 0.06 -6.91
C SER A 145 10.07 0.72 -8.10
N HIS A 146 9.68 2.00 -7.99
CA HIS A 146 9.18 2.78 -9.12
C HIS A 146 10.33 3.49 -9.85
N PRO A 147 10.34 3.50 -11.20
CA PRO A 147 11.30 4.27 -11.97
C PRO A 147 10.95 5.76 -11.93
N ILE A 148 11.94 6.61 -11.76
CA ILE A 148 11.87 8.06 -11.83
C ILE A 148 12.77 8.49 -12.96
N SER A 149 12.27 9.27 -13.90
CA SER A 149 13.03 9.79 -15.03
C SER A 149 12.91 11.30 -15.13
N GLY A 150 13.94 11.92 -15.69
CA GLY A 150 13.96 13.34 -15.97
C GLY A 150 15.14 13.71 -16.86
N ALA A 151 15.15 14.96 -17.27
CA ALA A 151 16.23 15.54 -18.04
C ALA A 151 16.40 17.01 -17.64
N TYR A 152 17.63 17.50 -17.70
CA TYR A 152 17.97 18.92 -17.54
C TYR A 152 19.19 19.26 -18.40
N SER A 153 19.47 20.55 -18.61
CA SER A 153 20.56 20.99 -19.47
C SER A 153 21.54 21.91 -18.76
N PHE A 154 22.80 21.89 -19.21
CA PHE A 154 23.81 22.86 -18.85
C PHE A 154 24.68 23.17 -20.10
N ALA A 155 25.43 24.25 -20.07
CA ALA A 155 26.35 24.64 -21.13
C ALA A 155 27.76 24.90 -20.60
N VAL A 156 28.77 24.63 -21.44
CA VAL A 156 30.19 24.97 -21.18
C VAL A 156 30.59 26.06 -22.19
N GLY A 157 31.22 27.12 -21.69
CA GLY A 157 31.56 28.31 -22.48
C GLY A 157 30.32 29.14 -22.83
N ASP A 158 30.38 29.84 -23.95
CA ASP A 158 29.29 30.69 -24.47
C ASP A 158 28.24 29.91 -25.29
N ALA A 159 28.24 28.58 -25.20
CA ALA A 159 27.33 27.73 -25.95
C ALA A 159 25.87 27.91 -25.55
N GLU A 160 24.95 27.66 -26.47
CA GLU A 160 23.51 27.71 -26.22
C GLU A 160 23.05 26.50 -25.38
N LEU A 161 22.13 26.75 -24.44
CA LEU A 161 21.48 25.67 -23.69
C LEU A 161 20.59 24.85 -24.60
N LEU A 162 20.65 23.54 -24.48
CA LEU A 162 19.83 22.63 -25.27
C LEU A 162 18.43 22.49 -24.66
N GLU A 163 17.40 22.42 -25.50
CA GLU A 163 16.05 22.12 -25.06
C GLU A 163 15.93 20.65 -24.64
N THR A 164 15.45 20.41 -23.43
CA THR A 164 15.27 19.07 -22.86
C THR A 164 14.05 18.32 -23.40
N GLY A 165 13.11 19.03 -24.03
CA GLY A 165 11.81 18.50 -24.46
C GLY A 165 11.85 17.42 -25.55
N SER A 166 12.92 17.35 -26.33
CA SER A 166 13.05 16.35 -27.40
C SER A 166 13.73 15.05 -26.96
N VAL A 167 14.49 15.07 -25.86
CA VAL A 167 15.37 13.96 -25.43
C VAL A 167 14.72 13.05 -24.37
N GLY A 168 13.72 13.55 -23.63
CA GLY A 168 13.01 12.78 -22.59
C GLY A 168 11.68 12.14 -23.05
N ALA A 169 11.21 12.42 -24.26
CA ALA A 169 9.88 12.02 -24.73
C ALA A 169 9.72 10.53 -25.11
N GLY A 170 10.81 9.74 -25.10
CA GLY A 170 10.81 8.33 -25.53
C GLY A 170 10.51 7.28 -24.46
N ASP A 171 10.45 7.65 -23.19
CA ASP A 171 10.47 6.70 -22.06
C ASP A 171 9.08 6.31 -21.53
N SER A 172 8.05 6.23 -22.38
CA SER A 172 6.74 5.71 -21.96
C SER A 172 6.80 4.20 -21.68
N ILE A 173 6.25 3.80 -20.54
CA ILE A 173 6.14 2.38 -20.17
C ILE A 173 5.24 1.67 -21.19
N ASP A 174 5.70 0.52 -21.70
CA ASP A 174 4.89 -0.34 -22.58
C ASP A 174 3.55 -0.69 -21.91
N PRO A 175 2.39 -0.42 -22.54
CA PRO A 175 1.07 -0.67 -21.97
C PRO A 175 0.84 -2.11 -21.52
N LEU A 176 1.47 -3.09 -22.19
CA LEU A 176 1.34 -4.50 -21.83
C LEU A 176 2.13 -4.82 -20.55
N ILE A 177 3.31 -4.23 -20.38
CA ILE A 177 4.09 -4.33 -19.13
C ILE A 177 3.35 -3.63 -17.99
N ALA A 178 2.74 -2.47 -18.25
CA ALA A 178 1.93 -1.73 -17.27
C ALA A 178 0.72 -2.52 -16.76
N VAL A 179 0.16 -3.44 -17.56
CA VAL A 179 -0.93 -4.36 -17.16
C VAL A 179 -0.40 -5.62 -16.51
N LEU A 180 0.74 -6.16 -16.98
CA LEU A 180 1.31 -7.42 -16.51
C LEU A 180 1.70 -7.38 -15.02
N LEU A 181 2.28 -6.28 -14.55
CA LEU A 181 2.69 -6.12 -13.15
C LEU A 181 1.51 -6.14 -12.16
N PRO A 182 0.44 -5.34 -12.33
CA PRO A 182 -0.75 -5.46 -11.49
C PRO A 182 -1.37 -6.85 -11.53
N LEU A 183 -1.41 -7.51 -12.70
CA LEU A 183 -1.94 -8.87 -12.83
C LEU A 183 -1.11 -9.89 -12.04
N ALA A 184 0.23 -9.80 -12.11
CA ALA A 184 1.13 -10.65 -11.33
C ALA A 184 0.95 -10.45 -9.81
N ARG A 185 0.77 -9.20 -9.37
CA ARG A 185 0.48 -8.86 -7.97
C ARG A 185 -0.87 -9.39 -7.53
N TRP A 186 -1.91 -9.21 -8.34
CA TRP A 186 -3.25 -9.75 -8.07
C TRP A 186 -3.22 -11.27 -7.90
N LEU A 187 -2.51 -11.98 -8.78
CA LEU A 187 -2.34 -13.43 -8.68
C LEU A 187 -1.66 -13.84 -7.37
N GLY A 188 -0.63 -13.09 -6.96
CA GLY A 188 0.05 -13.28 -5.68
C GLY A 188 -0.87 -13.08 -4.48
N TYR A 189 -1.69 -12.02 -4.45
CA TYR A 189 -2.64 -11.75 -3.36
C TYR A 189 -3.74 -12.79 -3.28
N ALA A 190 -4.32 -13.18 -4.41
CA ALA A 190 -5.30 -14.26 -4.49
C ALA A 190 -4.70 -15.60 -4.02
N GLY A 191 -3.44 -15.85 -4.44
CA GLY A 191 -2.67 -16.99 -4.00
C GLY A 191 -2.48 -17.06 -2.49
N ILE A 192 -2.10 -15.95 -1.86
CA ILE A 192 -1.94 -15.83 -0.41
C ILE A 192 -3.27 -16.03 0.32
N ALA A 193 -4.37 -15.47 -0.16
CA ALA A 193 -5.68 -15.68 0.42
C ALA A 193 -6.05 -17.17 0.49
N LEU A 194 -5.75 -17.94 -0.55
CA LEU A 194 -5.99 -19.38 -0.59
C LEU A 194 -4.97 -20.16 0.25
N ALA A 195 -3.68 -19.84 0.10
CA ALA A 195 -2.58 -20.58 0.70
C ALA A 195 -2.54 -20.49 2.22
N LEU A 196 -2.79 -19.30 2.76
CA LEU A 196 -2.75 -19.02 4.19
C LEU A 196 -4.13 -19.12 4.83
N GLY A 197 -5.13 -18.51 4.19
CA GLY A 197 -6.44 -18.34 4.79
C GLY A 197 -7.24 -19.64 4.87
N VAL A 198 -7.16 -20.53 3.85
CA VAL A 198 -7.87 -21.82 3.91
C VAL A 198 -7.36 -22.68 5.06
N PRO A 199 -6.06 -22.97 5.21
CA PRO A 199 -5.55 -23.73 6.35
C PRO A 199 -5.85 -23.08 7.70
N LEU A 200 -5.78 -21.73 7.79
CA LEU A 200 -6.11 -20.98 9.00
C LEU A 200 -7.58 -21.18 9.39
N ALA A 201 -8.52 -21.10 8.44
CA ALA A 201 -9.93 -21.31 8.69
C ALA A 201 -10.21 -22.75 9.16
N LEU A 202 -9.53 -23.76 8.60
CA LEU A 202 -9.64 -25.13 9.04
C LEU A 202 -9.08 -25.34 10.45
N ALA A 203 -7.95 -24.75 10.77
CA ALA A 203 -7.34 -24.86 12.09
C ALA A 203 -8.17 -24.17 13.19
N THR A 204 -8.85 -23.06 12.86
CA THR A 204 -9.54 -22.23 13.84
C THR A 204 -11.05 -22.45 13.91
N CYS A 205 -11.70 -22.67 12.76
CA CYS A 205 -13.15 -22.70 12.66
C CYS A 205 -13.69 -24.10 12.42
N TRP A 206 -13.08 -24.86 11.50
CA TRP A 206 -13.65 -26.10 11.00
C TRP A 206 -12.60 -27.22 10.81
N PRO A 207 -12.13 -27.87 11.89
CA PRO A 207 -11.15 -28.97 11.81
C PRO A 207 -11.59 -30.16 10.94
N GLY A 208 -12.89 -30.46 10.84
CA GLY A 208 -13.43 -31.52 9.95
C GLY A 208 -13.11 -31.27 8.48
N GLY A 209 -12.90 -30.05 8.08
CA GLY A 209 -12.55 -29.67 6.71
C GLY A 209 -11.18 -30.13 6.21
N TRP A 210 -10.29 -30.60 7.10
CA TRP A 210 -9.01 -31.20 6.68
C TRP A 210 -9.19 -32.44 5.80
N GLY A 211 -10.31 -33.18 5.92
CA GLY A 211 -10.68 -34.29 5.02
C GLY A 211 -11.12 -33.86 3.62
N VAL A 212 -11.35 -32.56 3.35
CA VAL A 212 -11.92 -32.09 2.08
C VAL A 212 -10.81 -31.84 1.04
N ALA A 213 -10.61 -32.77 0.12
CA ALA A 213 -9.55 -32.73 -0.90
C ALA A 213 -9.53 -31.44 -1.76
N ARG A 214 -10.68 -30.79 -1.97
CA ARG A 214 -10.76 -29.54 -2.73
C ARG A 214 -10.09 -28.38 -2.01
N LEU A 215 -10.23 -28.28 -0.69
CA LEU A 215 -9.61 -27.22 0.12
C LEU A 215 -8.09 -27.39 0.11
N ARG A 216 -7.61 -28.64 0.17
CA ARG A 216 -6.18 -28.94 -0.01
C ARG A 216 -5.70 -28.49 -1.40
N ARG A 217 -6.43 -28.81 -2.46
CA ARG A 217 -6.08 -28.38 -3.82
C ARG A 217 -6.12 -26.86 -3.95
N ALA A 218 -7.10 -26.16 -3.37
CA ALA A 218 -7.18 -24.71 -3.35
C ALA A 218 -5.97 -24.07 -2.65
N ALA A 219 -5.56 -24.57 -1.48
CA ALA A 219 -4.41 -24.06 -0.76
C ALA A 219 -3.10 -24.28 -1.54
N LEU A 220 -2.89 -25.47 -2.14
CA LEU A 220 -1.70 -25.76 -2.95
C LEU A 220 -1.71 -24.97 -4.28
N ALA A 221 -2.84 -24.82 -4.94
CA ALA A 221 -3.00 -23.95 -6.11
C ALA A 221 -2.70 -22.48 -5.76
N GLY A 222 -3.10 -22.04 -4.55
CA GLY A 222 -2.75 -20.74 -4.03
C GLY A 222 -1.23 -20.53 -3.92
N LEU A 223 -0.49 -21.52 -3.43
CA LEU A 223 0.99 -21.45 -3.40
C LEU A 223 1.59 -21.43 -4.81
N GLY A 224 1.03 -22.21 -5.74
CA GLY A 224 1.42 -22.13 -7.15
C GLY A 224 1.19 -20.72 -7.73
N ALA A 225 0.05 -20.10 -7.42
CA ALA A 225 -0.26 -18.74 -7.84
C ALA A 225 0.70 -17.70 -7.23
N VAL A 226 1.12 -17.86 -5.97
CA VAL A 226 2.16 -17.01 -5.35
C VAL A 226 3.48 -17.12 -6.10
N VAL A 227 3.91 -18.35 -6.42
CA VAL A 227 5.17 -18.58 -7.16
C VAL A 227 5.09 -17.96 -8.56
N VAL A 228 4.01 -18.24 -9.30
CA VAL A 228 3.82 -17.69 -10.66
C VAL A 228 3.78 -16.16 -10.61
N GLY A 229 3.03 -15.57 -9.68
CA GLY A 229 2.97 -14.11 -9.51
C GLY A 229 4.32 -13.49 -9.16
N ALA A 230 5.13 -14.15 -8.32
CA ALA A 230 6.47 -13.68 -7.98
C ALA A 230 7.42 -13.77 -9.20
N VAL A 231 7.39 -14.86 -9.95
CA VAL A 231 8.20 -15.02 -11.17
C VAL A 231 7.81 -13.99 -12.24
N LEU A 232 6.51 -13.81 -12.50
CA LEU A 232 6.04 -12.79 -13.45
C LEU A 232 6.44 -11.38 -13.03
N SER A 233 6.34 -11.06 -11.72
CA SER A 233 6.79 -9.76 -11.20
C SER A 233 8.29 -9.56 -11.38
N LEU A 234 9.10 -10.61 -11.17
CA LEU A 234 10.56 -10.55 -11.35
C LEU A 234 10.93 -10.32 -12.82
N LEU A 235 10.28 -11.03 -13.74
CA LEU A 235 10.54 -10.89 -15.18
C LEU A 235 10.07 -9.54 -15.73
N ALA A 236 8.93 -9.00 -15.25
CA ALA A 236 8.35 -7.77 -15.75
C ALA A 236 8.99 -6.50 -15.13
N GLN A 237 9.65 -6.59 -13.99
CA GLN A 237 10.23 -5.42 -13.31
C GLN A 237 11.38 -4.80 -14.09
N GLY A 238 12.25 -5.59 -14.72
CA GLY A 238 13.34 -5.10 -15.55
C GLY A 238 12.83 -4.27 -16.74
N PRO A 239 11.98 -4.83 -17.61
CA PRO A 239 11.31 -4.08 -18.67
C PRO A 239 10.54 -2.84 -18.20
N TYR A 240 9.85 -2.92 -17.07
CA TYR A 240 9.16 -1.79 -16.46
C TYR A 240 10.13 -0.67 -16.08
N ALA A 241 11.24 -1.02 -15.44
CA ALA A 241 12.27 -0.07 -15.03
C ALA A 241 13.01 0.54 -16.23
N ALA A 242 13.26 -0.24 -17.29
CA ALA A 242 13.96 0.20 -18.50
C ALA A 242 13.06 0.85 -19.56
N ALA A 243 11.74 1.01 -19.31
CA ALA A 243 10.74 1.44 -20.29
C ALA A 243 10.77 0.61 -21.61
N SER A 244 11.07 -0.69 -21.50
CA SER A 244 11.15 -1.59 -22.65
C SER A 244 9.90 -2.47 -22.77
N GLY A 245 9.68 -3.08 -23.95
CA GLY A 245 8.48 -3.86 -24.23
C GLY A 245 8.59 -5.33 -23.82
N LEU A 246 7.53 -6.11 -24.09
CA LEU A 246 7.44 -7.55 -23.78
C LEU A 246 8.60 -8.38 -24.35
N GLY A 247 9.23 -7.96 -25.45
CA GLY A 247 10.37 -8.65 -26.05
C GLY A 247 11.58 -8.78 -25.13
N SER A 248 11.72 -7.90 -24.14
CA SER A 248 12.82 -7.88 -23.18
C SER A 248 12.54 -8.63 -21.87
N LEU A 249 11.40 -9.31 -21.72
CA LEU A 249 11.07 -10.10 -20.53
C LEU A 249 12.11 -11.16 -20.17
N LEU A 250 12.78 -11.73 -21.16
CA LEU A 250 13.80 -12.76 -20.99
C LEU A 250 15.23 -12.21 -21.20
N ASP A 251 15.40 -10.91 -21.20
CA ASP A 251 16.72 -10.29 -21.25
C ASP A 251 17.51 -10.61 -19.98
N ALA A 252 18.65 -11.27 -20.16
CA ALA A 252 19.47 -11.76 -19.04
C ALA A 252 20.05 -10.61 -18.20
N GLN A 253 20.36 -9.46 -18.80
CA GLN A 253 20.89 -8.29 -18.10
C GLN A 253 19.79 -7.66 -17.22
N LEU A 254 18.57 -7.47 -17.76
CA LEU A 254 17.42 -6.95 -17.01
C LEU A 254 16.99 -7.88 -15.87
N ILE A 255 17.04 -9.20 -16.10
CA ILE A 255 16.79 -10.20 -15.05
C ILE A 255 17.88 -10.12 -13.98
N GLY A 256 19.15 -10.07 -14.38
CA GLY A 256 20.29 -9.96 -13.46
C GLY A 256 20.19 -8.73 -12.56
N THR A 257 20.00 -7.54 -13.14
CA THR A 257 19.85 -6.29 -12.38
C THR A 257 18.64 -6.31 -11.44
N THR A 258 17.52 -6.96 -11.85
CA THR A 258 16.35 -7.13 -10.98
C THR A 258 16.65 -8.07 -9.82
N VAL A 259 17.31 -9.21 -10.06
CA VAL A 259 17.68 -10.19 -9.01
C VAL A 259 18.63 -9.58 -7.98
N ASP A 260 19.58 -8.77 -8.40
CA ASP A 260 20.56 -8.09 -7.53
C ASP A 260 19.92 -6.97 -6.69
N SER A 261 18.73 -6.50 -7.06
CA SER A 261 17.98 -5.51 -6.30
C SER A 261 17.36 -6.09 -5.01
N GLY A 262 17.05 -5.23 -4.03
CA GLY A 262 16.30 -5.60 -2.82
C GLY A 262 14.91 -6.20 -3.14
N PHE A 263 14.25 -5.66 -4.18
CA PHE A 263 12.99 -6.17 -4.70
C PHE A 263 13.10 -7.61 -5.20
N GLY A 264 14.05 -7.89 -6.10
CA GLY A 264 14.25 -9.21 -6.68
C GLY A 264 14.63 -10.25 -5.64
N ARG A 265 15.57 -9.91 -4.72
CA ARG A 265 15.93 -10.80 -3.59
C ARG A 265 14.73 -11.17 -2.73
N THR A 266 13.85 -10.21 -2.45
CA THR A 266 12.62 -10.46 -1.68
C THR A 266 11.65 -11.39 -2.43
N LEU A 267 11.53 -11.25 -3.77
CA LEU A 267 10.73 -12.18 -4.58
C LEU A 267 11.30 -13.60 -4.56
N LEU A 268 12.62 -13.77 -4.62
CA LEU A 268 13.26 -15.09 -4.51
C LEU A 268 13.01 -15.72 -3.14
N ILE A 269 13.15 -14.96 -2.05
CA ILE A 269 12.80 -15.42 -0.69
C ILE A 269 11.33 -15.85 -0.64
N ARG A 270 10.42 -15.09 -1.27
CA ARG A 270 8.99 -15.43 -1.35
C ARG A 270 8.75 -16.76 -2.04
N VAL A 271 9.43 -17.02 -3.16
CA VAL A 271 9.36 -18.31 -3.88
C VAL A 271 9.82 -19.45 -2.97
N VAL A 272 10.96 -19.30 -2.31
CA VAL A 272 11.49 -20.31 -1.38
C VAL A 272 10.50 -20.59 -0.24
N LEU A 273 9.97 -19.55 0.40
CA LEU A 273 8.98 -19.68 1.48
C LEU A 273 7.70 -20.37 1.00
N ALA A 274 7.21 -20.03 -0.19
CA ALA A 274 6.02 -20.64 -0.79
C ALA A 274 6.26 -22.14 -1.08
N VAL A 275 7.41 -22.50 -1.61
CA VAL A 275 7.78 -23.92 -1.87
C VAL A 275 7.92 -24.69 -0.55
N LEU A 276 8.58 -24.14 0.45
CA LEU A 276 8.70 -24.78 1.76
C LEU A 276 7.34 -25.00 2.42
N LEU A 277 6.45 -23.98 2.35
CA LEU A 277 5.08 -24.08 2.86
C LEU A 277 4.29 -25.14 2.07
N ALA A 278 4.46 -25.22 0.74
CA ALA A 278 3.83 -26.26 -0.08
C ALA A 278 4.27 -27.66 0.35
N VAL A 279 5.56 -27.86 0.64
CA VAL A 279 6.10 -29.14 1.15
C VAL A 279 5.50 -29.48 2.52
N VAL A 280 5.44 -28.52 3.45
CA VAL A 280 4.83 -28.71 4.78
C VAL A 280 3.34 -29.07 4.66
N LEU A 281 2.58 -28.33 3.85
CA LEU A 281 1.17 -28.64 3.61
C LEU A 281 0.97 -29.97 2.90
N ALA A 282 1.75 -30.27 1.86
CA ALA A 282 1.62 -31.51 1.11
C ALA A 282 1.87 -32.76 1.98
N ARG A 283 2.83 -32.68 2.91
CA ARG A 283 3.18 -33.78 3.83
C ARG A 283 2.29 -33.84 5.08
N GLY A 284 1.91 -32.66 5.62
CA GLY A 284 1.11 -32.56 6.84
C GLY A 284 -0.38 -32.74 6.63
N TRP A 285 -0.91 -32.36 5.45
CA TRP A 285 -2.33 -32.43 5.14
C TRP A 285 -2.70 -33.79 4.55
N ARG A 286 -3.16 -34.70 5.40
CA ARG A 286 -3.64 -36.03 5.00
C ARG A 286 -5.17 -36.11 5.11
N PRO A 287 -5.88 -36.82 4.20
CA PRO A 287 -7.34 -36.92 4.23
C PRO A 287 -7.90 -37.48 5.54
N ASP A 288 -7.14 -38.39 6.16
CA ASP A 288 -7.62 -39.18 7.30
C ASP A 288 -7.19 -38.62 8.66
N ARG A 289 -6.38 -37.55 8.68
CA ARG A 289 -5.82 -37.02 9.92
C ARG A 289 -5.55 -35.51 9.85
N ALA A 290 -5.96 -34.78 10.88
CA ALA A 290 -5.57 -33.40 11.04
C ALA A 290 -4.02 -33.26 11.14
N PRO A 291 -3.44 -32.15 10.63
CA PRO A 291 -2.00 -31.91 10.75
C PRO A 291 -1.53 -31.93 12.21
N SER A 292 -0.33 -32.44 12.44
CA SER A 292 0.29 -32.42 13.77
C SER A 292 0.53 -30.98 14.23
N THR A 293 0.62 -30.76 15.55
CA THR A 293 0.95 -29.44 16.12
C THR A 293 2.25 -28.88 15.55
N GLY A 294 3.27 -29.74 15.36
CA GLY A 294 4.53 -29.34 14.74
C GLY A 294 4.38 -28.85 13.30
N ALA A 295 3.54 -29.54 12.49
CA ALA A 295 3.24 -29.10 11.12
C ALA A 295 2.46 -27.78 11.09
N LEU A 296 1.51 -27.56 12.02
CA LEU A 296 0.78 -26.31 12.15
C LEU A 296 1.69 -25.15 12.57
N VAL A 297 2.60 -25.36 13.51
CA VAL A 297 3.57 -24.36 13.95
C VAL A 297 4.53 -24.02 12.81
N ALA A 298 5.14 -25.02 12.16
CA ALA A 298 6.04 -24.80 11.03
C ALA A 298 5.33 -24.09 9.87
N GLY A 299 4.10 -24.51 9.54
CA GLY A 299 3.27 -23.86 8.54
C GLY A 299 2.93 -22.40 8.93
N GLY A 300 2.64 -22.15 10.20
CA GLY A 300 2.37 -20.79 10.71
C GLY A 300 3.58 -19.85 10.60
N VAL A 301 4.78 -20.33 10.97
CA VAL A 301 6.02 -19.54 10.84
C VAL A 301 6.30 -19.20 9.36
N LEU A 302 6.20 -20.20 8.47
CA LEU A 302 6.37 -19.96 7.02
C LEU A 302 5.31 -19.03 6.44
N ALA A 303 4.06 -19.14 6.91
CA ALA A 303 2.96 -18.27 6.50
C ALA A 303 3.21 -16.80 6.91
N VAL A 304 3.70 -16.57 8.13
CA VAL A 304 4.10 -15.23 8.60
C VAL A 304 5.26 -14.70 7.77
N GLY A 305 6.31 -15.49 7.56
CA GLY A 305 7.43 -15.10 6.70
C GLY A 305 6.98 -14.75 5.27
N LEU A 306 6.05 -15.54 4.71
CA LEU A 306 5.47 -15.27 3.39
C LEU A 306 4.67 -13.96 3.37
N ALA A 307 3.86 -13.68 4.39
CA ALA A 307 3.12 -12.43 4.50
C ALA A 307 4.07 -11.22 4.65
N VAL A 308 5.10 -11.33 5.49
CA VAL A 308 6.13 -10.29 5.63
C VAL A 308 6.85 -10.05 4.31
N SER A 309 7.22 -11.10 3.56
CA SER A 309 7.90 -10.94 2.27
C SER A 309 7.06 -10.15 1.23
N VAL A 310 5.73 -10.16 1.36
CA VAL A 310 4.85 -9.36 0.49
C VAL A 310 4.78 -7.92 0.99
N ALA A 311 4.70 -7.71 2.30
CA ALA A 311 4.65 -6.38 2.90
C ALA A 311 6.00 -5.64 2.84
N ALA A 312 7.12 -6.36 2.68
CA ALA A 312 8.48 -5.81 2.62
C ALA A 312 8.89 -5.35 1.21
N VAL A 313 7.94 -5.00 0.34
CA VAL A 313 8.18 -4.47 -1.02
C VAL A 313 7.19 -3.33 -1.30
N GLY A 314 7.61 -2.38 -2.14
CA GLY A 314 6.79 -1.24 -2.53
C GLY A 314 6.69 -0.18 -1.42
N HIS A 315 5.63 0.61 -1.42
CA HIS A 315 5.45 1.78 -0.53
C HIS A 315 5.73 1.56 0.97
N PRO A 316 5.49 0.37 1.59
CA PRO A 316 5.78 0.20 3.02
C PRO A 316 7.26 0.32 3.39
N VAL A 317 8.20 0.08 2.48
CA VAL A 317 9.64 0.15 2.77
C VAL A 317 10.24 1.54 2.54
N ALA A 318 9.50 2.43 1.87
CA ALA A 318 9.89 3.81 1.61
C ALA A 318 9.26 4.79 2.62
N GLY A 319 9.89 5.94 2.83
CA GLY A 319 9.40 7.01 3.71
C GLY A 319 9.58 6.75 5.20
N ALA A 320 8.86 7.50 6.05
CA ALA A 320 9.02 7.45 7.51
C ALA A 320 8.55 6.13 8.13
N LEU A 321 9.26 5.66 9.15
CA LEU A 321 8.93 4.48 9.97
C LEU A 321 8.61 3.20 9.15
N PRO A 322 9.51 2.74 8.27
CA PRO A 322 9.25 1.62 7.37
C PRO A 322 8.90 0.33 8.12
N GLY A 323 9.49 0.09 9.30
CA GLY A 323 9.19 -1.08 10.12
C GLY A 323 7.71 -1.14 10.56
N LEU A 324 7.14 0.01 10.95
CA LEU A 324 5.72 0.10 11.33
C LEU A 324 4.80 -0.10 10.12
N ALA A 325 5.16 0.48 8.98
CA ALA A 325 4.39 0.32 7.74
C ALA A 325 4.39 -1.14 7.26
N VAL A 326 5.53 -1.82 7.30
CA VAL A 326 5.64 -3.26 6.97
C VAL A 326 4.82 -4.09 7.96
N ALA A 327 4.88 -3.80 9.27
CA ALA A 327 4.07 -4.50 10.27
C ALA A 327 2.56 -4.30 10.02
N THR A 328 2.11 -3.07 9.77
CA THR A 328 0.72 -2.74 9.46
C THR A 328 0.25 -3.44 8.18
N SER A 329 1.06 -3.43 7.13
CA SER A 329 0.77 -4.12 5.86
C SER A 329 0.74 -5.63 6.03
N THR A 330 1.60 -6.21 6.87
CA THR A 330 1.59 -7.65 7.19
C THR A 330 0.29 -8.03 7.91
N VAL A 331 -0.16 -7.24 8.90
CA VAL A 331 -1.43 -7.47 9.61
C VAL A 331 -2.61 -7.35 8.65
N HIS A 332 -2.62 -6.34 7.79
CA HIS A 332 -3.65 -6.15 6.75
C HIS A 332 -3.74 -7.36 5.83
N LEU A 333 -2.62 -7.82 5.31
CA LEU A 333 -2.54 -8.98 4.41
C LEU A 333 -2.97 -10.27 5.12
N ALA A 334 -2.56 -10.48 6.38
CA ALA A 334 -2.96 -11.66 7.16
C ALA A 334 -4.45 -11.66 7.46
N ALA A 335 -5.04 -10.51 7.81
CA ALA A 335 -6.47 -10.35 8.03
C ALA A 335 -7.27 -10.58 6.74
N MET A 336 -6.81 -10.05 5.61
CA MET A 336 -7.36 -10.29 4.28
C MET A 336 -7.33 -11.79 3.93
N ALA A 337 -6.17 -12.44 4.11
CA ALA A 337 -6.03 -13.87 3.84
C ALA A 337 -6.96 -14.71 4.74
N GLY A 338 -7.01 -14.40 6.04
CA GLY A 338 -7.91 -15.08 6.98
C GLY A 338 -9.38 -14.95 6.58
N TRP A 339 -9.80 -13.73 6.21
CA TRP A 339 -11.19 -13.47 5.79
C TRP A 339 -11.53 -14.15 4.47
N LEU A 340 -10.76 -13.90 3.40
CA LEU A 340 -11.05 -14.46 2.08
C LEU A 340 -10.89 -15.99 2.03
N GLY A 341 -9.82 -16.52 2.61
CA GLY A 341 -9.62 -17.97 2.67
C GLY A 341 -10.70 -18.68 3.50
N GLY A 342 -11.20 -18.01 4.55
CA GLY A 342 -12.35 -18.51 5.31
C GLY A 342 -13.63 -18.53 4.49
N LEU A 343 -13.92 -17.47 3.72
CA LEU A 343 -15.07 -17.47 2.79
C LEU A 343 -14.95 -18.61 1.76
N VAL A 344 -13.76 -18.86 1.24
CA VAL A 344 -13.51 -20.00 0.32
C VAL A 344 -13.73 -21.34 1.04
N ALA A 345 -13.26 -21.50 2.28
CA ALA A 345 -13.48 -22.71 3.06
C ALA A 345 -14.98 -22.95 3.34
N LEU A 346 -15.73 -21.90 3.61
CA LEU A 346 -17.19 -21.94 3.75
C LEU A 346 -17.85 -22.35 2.43
N PHE A 347 -17.59 -21.62 1.36
CA PHE A 347 -18.26 -21.82 0.07
C PHE A 347 -17.93 -23.16 -0.59
N ALA A 348 -16.64 -23.50 -0.64
CA ALA A 348 -16.17 -24.72 -1.30
C ALA A 348 -16.23 -25.97 -0.42
N GLY A 349 -16.34 -25.81 0.90
CA GLY A 349 -16.33 -26.90 1.87
C GLY A 349 -17.62 -27.01 2.67
N LEU A 350 -17.83 -26.12 3.64
CA LEU A 350 -18.84 -26.23 4.69
C LEU A 350 -20.29 -26.07 4.20
N LEU A 351 -20.56 -25.10 3.32
CA LEU A 351 -21.92 -24.78 2.81
C LEU A 351 -22.37 -25.71 1.68
N ARG A 352 -22.09 -27.01 1.80
CA ARG A 352 -22.48 -28.02 0.82
C ARG A 352 -23.66 -28.82 1.32
N PRO A 353 -24.47 -29.34 0.38
CA PRO A 353 -25.47 -30.33 0.74
C PRO A 353 -24.82 -31.54 1.43
N GLY A 354 -25.44 -31.99 2.51
CA GLY A 354 -24.97 -33.15 3.27
C GLY A 354 -24.02 -32.86 4.43
N THR A 355 -23.64 -31.62 4.70
CA THR A 355 -22.89 -31.28 5.91
C THR A 355 -23.79 -31.42 7.14
N PRO A 356 -23.36 -32.15 8.21
CA PRO A 356 -24.15 -32.33 9.43
C PRO A 356 -24.48 -30.97 10.10
N ALA A 357 -25.73 -30.80 10.56
CA ALA A 357 -26.19 -29.52 11.11
C ALA A 357 -25.38 -29.04 12.31
N GLY A 358 -24.99 -29.93 13.22
CA GLY A 358 -24.17 -29.57 14.40
C GLY A 358 -22.78 -29.10 14.03
N GLU A 359 -22.16 -29.66 12.99
CA GLU A 359 -20.87 -29.24 12.48
C GLU A 359 -20.95 -27.87 11.80
N LEU A 360 -22.01 -27.65 11.01
CA LEU A 360 -22.31 -26.38 10.35
C LEU A 360 -22.50 -25.26 11.37
N ASP A 361 -23.35 -25.46 12.38
CA ASP A 361 -23.66 -24.44 13.38
C ASP A 361 -22.43 -24.07 14.23
N GLY A 362 -21.66 -25.08 14.66
CA GLY A 362 -20.44 -24.88 15.40
C GLY A 362 -19.36 -24.13 14.63
N ALA A 363 -19.18 -24.44 13.34
CA ALA A 363 -18.21 -23.78 12.48
C ALA A 363 -18.63 -22.35 12.13
N LEU A 364 -19.90 -22.12 11.76
CA LEU A 364 -20.43 -20.79 11.43
C LEU A 364 -20.37 -19.84 12.62
N ALA A 365 -20.67 -20.29 13.84
CA ALA A 365 -20.58 -19.48 15.04
C ALA A 365 -19.13 -19.05 15.35
N ARG A 366 -18.14 -19.92 15.14
CA ARG A 366 -16.70 -19.58 15.27
C ARG A 366 -16.26 -18.63 14.18
N TRP A 367 -16.64 -18.91 12.93
CA TRP A 367 -16.33 -18.08 11.78
C TRP A 367 -16.85 -16.65 11.93
N SER A 368 -18.14 -16.47 12.24
CA SER A 368 -18.75 -15.13 12.38
C SER A 368 -18.02 -14.23 13.38
N ARG A 369 -17.46 -14.81 14.46
CA ARG A 369 -16.67 -14.05 15.45
C ARG A 369 -15.30 -13.64 14.90
N LEU A 370 -14.63 -14.56 14.21
CA LEU A 370 -13.30 -14.29 13.63
C LEU A 370 -13.40 -13.35 12.44
N ALA A 371 -14.41 -13.51 11.60
CA ALA A 371 -14.67 -12.61 10.47
C ALA A 371 -14.86 -11.16 10.93
N GLY A 372 -15.59 -10.92 12.03
CA GLY A 372 -15.68 -9.59 12.63
C GLY A 372 -14.34 -9.01 13.07
N GLY A 373 -13.44 -9.85 13.62
CA GLY A 373 -12.08 -9.46 13.97
C GLY A 373 -11.21 -9.14 12.75
N TYR A 374 -11.30 -9.94 11.68
CA TYR A 374 -10.59 -9.66 10.44
C TYR A 374 -11.04 -8.36 9.80
N VAL A 375 -12.36 -8.12 9.72
CA VAL A 375 -12.91 -6.87 9.18
C VAL A 375 -12.46 -5.66 10.01
N ALA A 376 -12.48 -5.75 11.33
CA ALA A 376 -11.98 -4.68 12.19
C ALA A 376 -10.48 -4.41 11.97
N ALA A 377 -9.66 -5.46 11.86
CA ALA A 377 -8.24 -5.32 11.57
C ALA A 377 -8.01 -4.70 10.19
N LEU A 378 -8.76 -5.12 9.15
CA LEU A 378 -8.70 -4.54 7.81
C LEU A 378 -9.10 -3.06 7.80
N ALA A 379 -10.16 -2.68 8.52
CA ALA A 379 -10.60 -1.28 8.61
C ALA A 379 -9.52 -0.41 9.27
N VAL A 380 -9.03 -0.81 10.44
CA VAL A 380 -7.97 -0.07 11.15
C VAL A 380 -6.72 0.06 10.28
N THR A 381 -6.15 -1.06 9.83
CA THR A 381 -4.92 -1.03 9.03
C THR A 381 -5.10 -0.34 7.68
N GLY A 382 -6.28 -0.44 7.08
CA GLY A 382 -6.59 0.24 5.81
C GLY A 382 -6.68 1.76 5.95
N VAL A 383 -7.29 2.27 7.03
CA VAL A 383 -7.29 3.72 7.32
C VAL A 383 -5.86 4.23 7.49
N LEU A 384 -5.02 3.48 8.19
CA LEU A 384 -3.65 3.85 8.44
C LEU A 384 -2.83 3.96 7.16
N GLN A 385 -2.94 2.94 6.30
CA GLN A 385 -2.31 2.96 4.98
C GLN A 385 -2.85 4.11 4.12
N SER A 386 -4.16 4.38 4.17
CA SER A 386 -4.76 5.48 3.42
C SER A 386 -4.24 6.85 3.87
N VAL A 387 -4.15 7.10 5.18
CA VAL A 387 -3.57 8.34 5.72
C VAL A 387 -2.11 8.51 5.28
N ARG A 388 -1.33 7.43 5.32
CA ARG A 388 0.07 7.44 4.92
C ARG A 388 0.27 7.74 3.44
N GLU A 389 -0.56 7.18 2.56
CA GLU A 389 -0.38 7.23 1.09
C GLU A 389 -1.10 8.40 0.43
N VAL A 390 -2.18 8.90 1.03
CA VAL A 390 -2.98 9.99 0.46
C VAL A 390 -2.53 11.36 0.95
N GLY A 391 -2.28 11.51 2.25
CA GLY A 391 -1.79 12.75 2.86
C GLY A 391 -2.83 13.84 3.01
N SER A 392 -3.63 14.16 1.98
CA SER A 392 -4.63 15.23 2.01
C SER A 392 -5.94 14.85 1.31
N PHE A 393 -7.03 15.57 1.62
CA PHE A 393 -8.31 15.37 0.94
C PHE A 393 -8.22 15.77 -0.55
N THR A 394 -7.48 16.83 -0.87
CA THR A 394 -7.23 17.24 -2.26
C THR A 394 -6.57 16.10 -3.04
N ALA A 395 -5.52 15.47 -2.49
CA ALA A 395 -4.88 14.31 -3.13
C ALA A 395 -5.85 13.15 -3.40
N LEU A 396 -6.82 12.95 -2.51
CA LEU A 396 -7.84 11.90 -2.69
C LEU A 396 -8.73 12.14 -3.91
N VAL A 397 -9.06 13.40 -4.21
CA VAL A 397 -10.03 13.73 -5.27
C VAL A 397 -9.41 14.21 -6.57
N SER A 398 -8.12 14.61 -6.56
CA SER A 398 -7.42 15.13 -7.75
C SER A 398 -6.51 14.09 -8.43
N THR A 399 -6.15 12.98 -7.76
CA THR A 399 -5.20 12.01 -8.30
C THR A 399 -5.87 10.73 -8.79
N SER A 400 -5.24 10.04 -9.76
CA SER A 400 -5.68 8.72 -10.23
C SER A 400 -5.65 7.67 -9.11
N TYR A 401 -4.63 7.72 -8.22
CA TYR A 401 -4.55 6.88 -7.02
C TYR A 401 -5.77 7.08 -6.12
N GLY A 402 -6.13 8.33 -5.86
CA GLY A 402 -7.28 8.68 -5.02
C GLY A 402 -8.59 8.12 -5.58
N TRP A 403 -8.85 8.25 -6.88
CA TRP A 403 -10.05 7.72 -7.51
C TRP A 403 -10.11 6.18 -7.48
N VAL A 404 -8.99 5.48 -7.69
CA VAL A 404 -8.93 4.01 -7.54
C VAL A 404 -9.16 3.60 -6.08
N LEU A 405 -8.66 4.36 -5.12
CA LEU A 405 -8.92 4.13 -3.69
C LEU A 405 -10.41 4.32 -3.36
N VAL A 406 -11.06 5.39 -3.85
CA VAL A 406 -12.50 5.64 -3.67
C VAL A 406 -13.31 4.50 -4.28
N ALA A 407 -12.98 4.05 -5.50
CA ALA A 407 -13.62 2.90 -6.12
C ALA A 407 -13.46 1.61 -5.29
N LYS A 408 -12.25 1.37 -4.77
CA LYS A 408 -11.99 0.24 -3.85
C LYS A 408 -12.85 0.32 -2.59
N LEU A 409 -12.94 1.49 -1.96
CA LEU A 409 -13.75 1.69 -0.75
C LEU A 409 -15.25 1.49 -1.02
N ALA A 410 -15.75 1.92 -2.18
CA ALA A 410 -17.14 1.69 -2.59
C ALA A 410 -17.44 0.20 -2.73
N VAL A 411 -16.55 -0.57 -3.38
CA VAL A 411 -16.71 -2.03 -3.49
C VAL A 411 -16.60 -2.70 -2.12
N VAL A 412 -15.66 -2.28 -1.26
CA VAL A 412 -15.56 -2.79 0.12
C VAL A 412 -16.87 -2.55 0.88
N LEU A 413 -17.47 -1.36 0.77
CA LEU A 413 -18.76 -1.07 1.41
C LEU A 413 -19.86 -2.03 0.95
N LEU A 414 -19.98 -2.29 -0.36
CA LEU A 414 -20.93 -3.24 -0.90
C LEU A 414 -20.71 -4.66 -0.36
N VAL A 415 -19.45 -5.10 -0.28
CA VAL A 415 -19.09 -6.41 0.29
C VAL A 415 -19.43 -6.47 1.78
N LEU A 416 -19.20 -5.40 2.54
CA LEU A 416 -19.56 -5.33 3.97
C LEU A 416 -21.08 -5.38 4.17
N VAL A 417 -21.87 -4.74 3.32
CA VAL A 417 -23.34 -4.85 3.36
C VAL A 417 -23.77 -6.30 3.14
N ALA A 418 -23.22 -7.00 2.15
CA ALA A 418 -23.49 -8.43 1.93
C ALA A 418 -23.07 -9.29 3.14
N ALA A 419 -21.90 -8.99 3.75
CA ALA A 419 -21.41 -9.68 4.94
C ALA A 419 -22.31 -9.46 6.18
N LEU A 420 -22.90 -8.27 6.34
CA LEU A 420 -23.86 -7.99 7.42
C LEU A 420 -25.13 -8.83 7.25
N VAL A 421 -25.64 -9.00 6.03
CA VAL A 421 -26.79 -9.87 5.73
C VAL A 421 -26.47 -11.33 6.08
N SER A 422 -25.29 -11.82 5.68
CA SER A 422 -24.81 -13.16 6.03
C SER A 422 -24.71 -13.36 7.54
N ARG A 423 -24.16 -12.36 8.25
CA ARG A 423 -23.98 -12.38 9.70
C ARG A 423 -25.29 -12.38 10.46
N ASP A 424 -26.26 -11.55 10.05
CA ASP A 424 -27.58 -11.50 10.67
C ASP A 424 -28.30 -12.85 10.57
N TRP A 425 -28.23 -13.47 9.40
CA TRP A 425 -28.75 -14.81 9.18
C TRP A 425 -28.11 -15.85 10.13
N VAL A 426 -26.77 -15.82 10.32
CA VAL A 426 -26.07 -16.73 11.26
C VAL A 426 -26.48 -16.48 12.71
N LEU A 427 -26.66 -15.21 13.11
CA LEU A 427 -27.05 -14.84 14.46
C LEU A 427 -28.49 -15.24 14.78
N GLN A 428 -29.43 -15.07 13.84
CA GLN A 428 -30.82 -15.53 13.98
C GLN A 428 -30.89 -17.03 14.17
N ARG A 429 -30.10 -17.79 13.43
CA ARG A 429 -30.00 -19.24 13.56
C ARG A 429 -29.44 -19.67 14.91
N ALA A 430 -28.34 -19.05 15.37
CA ALA A 430 -27.75 -19.33 16.69
C ALA A 430 -28.70 -18.96 17.85
N GLY A 431 -29.47 -17.89 17.71
CA GLY A 431 -30.48 -17.45 18.67
C GLY A 431 -31.70 -18.40 18.72
N ALA A 432 -32.08 -18.98 17.59
CA ALA A 432 -33.16 -19.98 17.51
C ALA A 432 -32.79 -21.31 18.21
N ALA A 433 -31.51 -21.70 18.14
CA ALA A 433 -30.99 -22.89 18.81
C ALA A 433 -30.86 -22.76 20.35
N GLY A 434 -30.83 -21.50 20.87
CA GLY A 434 -30.59 -21.21 22.29
C GLY A 434 -31.81 -20.77 23.13
N ARG A 435 -33.02 -20.68 22.54
CA ARG A 435 -34.24 -20.25 23.25
C ARG A 435 -35.41 -21.20 23.01
N PRO A 436 -35.66 -22.18 23.91
CA PRO A 436 -36.82 -23.08 23.80
C PRO A 436 -38.19 -22.36 23.98
N GLY A 437 -38.22 -21.12 24.45
CA GLY A 437 -39.46 -20.46 24.90
C GLY A 437 -40.18 -19.55 23.88
N ARG A 438 -39.60 -19.21 22.72
CA ARG A 438 -40.23 -18.24 21.79
C ARG A 438 -41.06 -18.86 20.69
N ARG A 439 -41.09 -20.22 20.58
CA ARG A 439 -41.95 -20.95 19.63
C ARG A 439 -43.44 -20.95 20.00
N VAL A 440 -43.74 -20.69 21.27
CA VAL A 440 -45.12 -20.82 21.78
C VAL A 440 -46.04 -19.68 21.34
N VAL A 441 -45.53 -18.49 21.05
CA VAL A 441 -46.38 -17.34 20.70
C VAL A 441 -46.74 -17.31 19.18
N ALA A 442 -45.90 -17.84 18.31
CA ALA A 442 -46.19 -17.89 16.87
C ALA A 442 -47.15 -19.04 16.50
N GLN A 443 -47.17 -20.12 17.28
CA GLN A 443 -48.08 -21.25 17.07
C GLN A 443 -49.50 -21.00 17.57
N ALA A 444 -49.73 -20.06 18.48
CA ALA A 444 -51.04 -19.74 18.99
C ALA A 444 -51.99 -19.07 17.96
N PHE A 445 -51.46 -18.57 16.85
CA PHE A 445 -52.23 -17.95 15.76
C PHE A 445 -52.35 -18.81 14.50
N SER A 446 -51.81 -20.03 14.48
CA SER A 446 -51.91 -20.97 13.34
C SER A 446 -52.61 -22.28 13.74
N ALA A 447 -53.56 -22.21 14.63
CA ALA A 447 -54.35 -23.37 15.02
C ALA A 447 -55.45 -23.62 13.99
N ALA A 448 -55.13 -24.31 12.92
CA ALA A 448 -56.04 -25.15 12.11
C ALA A 448 -55.33 -25.69 10.86
N ALA A 449 -54.40 -26.63 11.01
CA ALA A 449 -54.05 -27.64 9.99
C ALA A 449 -52.91 -28.55 10.53
N ASP A 450 -53.25 -29.83 10.58
CA ASP A 450 -52.36 -30.99 10.65
C ASP A 450 -51.63 -31.31 11.97
N GLU A 451 -52.31 -32.07 12.83
CA GLU A 451 -51.78 -32.73 14.03
C GLU A 451 -50.89 -33.97 13.75
N ASP A 452 -50.56 -34.32 12.50
CA ASP A 452 -49.87 -35.57 12.15
C ASP A 452 -48.39 -35.40 11.71
N ALA A 453 -47.73 -34.26 11.95
CA ALA A 453 -46.33 -34.04 11.55
C ALA A 453 -45.34 -33.80 12.70
N ALA A 454 -45.66 -34.25 13.91
CA ALA A 454 -44.90 -33.82 15.14
C ALA A 454 -43.93 -34.87 15.71
N ASP A 455 -43.46 -35.87 14.98
CA ASP A 455 -42.44 -36.79 15.51
C ASP A 455 -41.50 -37.33 14.40
N ALA A 456 -40.63 -36.44 13.85
CA ALA A 456 -39.41 -36.87 13.16
C ALA A 456 -38.21 -36.19 13.79
N PRO A 457 -37.38 -36.86 14.60
CA PRO A 457 -36.09 -36.34 15.05
C PRO A 457 -35.15 -36.36 13.87
N GLY A 458 -34.89 -35.20 13.25
CA GLY A 458 -33.92 -35.08 12.16
C GLY A 458 -34.37 -34.25 10.96
N ALA A 459 -35.38 -33.39 11.07
CA ALA A 459 -35.73 -32.46 9.99
C ALA A 459 -34.56 -31.53 9.69
N GLY A 460 -33.70 -31.97 8.76
CA GLY A 460 -32.68 -31.14 8.12
C GLY A 460 -33.33 -29.88 7.57
N GLN A 461 -32.68 -28.75 7.73
CA GLN A 461 -33.20 -27.44 7.30
C GLN A 461 -33.65 -27.43 5.85
N PRO A 462 -34.65 -26.59 5.51
CA PRO A 462 -35.06 -26.41 4.15
C PRO A 462 -33.87 -26.01 3.28
N PRO A 463 -33.58 -26.69 2.16
CA PRO A 463 -32.46 -26.42 1.26
C PRO A 463 -32.43 -24.96 0.74
N ALA A 464 -33.57 -24.27 0.77
CA ALA A 464 -33.70 -22.87 0.39
C ALA A 464 -32.90 -21.91 1.27
N GLN A 465 -32.76 -22.13 2.58
CA GLN A 465 -32.07 -21.23 3.49
C GLN A 465 -30.54 -21.30 3.35
N LEU A 466 -29.98 -22.48 3.11
CA LEU A 466 -28.53 -22.63 2.81
C LEU A 466 -28.17 -22.00 1.45
N GLY A 467 -29.14 -22.02 0.50
CA GLY A 467 -28.96 -21.37 -0.80
C GLY A 467 -28.80 -19.87 -0.71
N VAL A 468 -29.51 -19.19 0.18
CA VAL A 468 -29.39 -17.74 0.40
C VAL A 468 -28.00 -17.40 0.98
N LEU A 469 -27.58 -18.11 2.03
CA LEU A 469 -26.25 -17.88 2.62
C LEU A 469 -25.12 -18.13 1.61
N ARG A 470 -25.23 -19.19 0.84
CA ARG A 470 -24.24 -19.52 -0.21
C ARG A 470 -24.16 -18.46 -1.29
N ARG A 471 -25.30 -17.87 -1.70
CA ARG A 471 -25.33 -16.74 -2.65
C ARG A 471 -24.67 -15.49 -2.07
N SER A 472 -24.95 -15.17 -0.80
CA SER A 472 -24.31 -14.03 -0.12
C SER A 472 -22.79 -14.19 -0.05
N VAL A 473 -22.28 -15.38 0.36
CA VAL A 473 -20.85 -15.67 0.37
C VAL A 473 -20.23 -15.59 -1.03
N LEU A 474 -20.96 -15.98 -2.07
CA LEU A 474 -20.50 -15.84 -3.46
C LEU A 474 -20.36 -14.37 -3.87
N VAL A 475 -21.32 -13.51 -3.48
CA VAL A 475 -21.23 -12.06 -3.72
C VAL A 475 -20.04 -11.46 -2.98
N GLU A 476 -19.82 -11.85 -1.72
CA GLU A 476 -18.64 -11.43 -0.94
C GLU A 476 -17.33 -11.85 -1.65
N LEU A 477 -17.25 -13.10 -2.14
CA LEU A 477 -16.06 -13.58 -2.89
C LEU A 477 -15.88 -12.85 -4.22
N ALA A 478 -16.95 -12.59 -4.97
CA ALA A 478 -16.88 -11.86 -6.23
C ALA A 478 -16.40 -10.42 -6.00
N GLY A 479 -16.96 -9.73 -5.01
CA GLY A 479 -16.50 -8.41 -4.61
C GLY A 479 -15.04 -8.41 -4.13
N ALA A 480 -14.63 -9.44 -3.39
CA ALA A 480 -13.25 -9.59 -2.94
C ALA A 480 -12.24 -9.71 -4.11
N VAL A 481 -12.60 -10.43 -5.18
CA VAL A 481 -11.79 -10.51 -6.41
C VAL A 481 -11.56 -9.13 -6.99
N VAL A 482 -12.60 -8.30 -7.05
CA VAL A 482 -12.51 -6.90 -7.54
C VAL A 482 -11.66 -6.04 -6.59
N VAL A 483 -11.85 -6.15 -5.27
CA VAL A 483 -11.04 -5.43 -4.27
C VAL A 483 -9.56 -5.79 -4.41
N LEU A 484 -9.22 -7.06 -4.62
CA LEU A 484 -7.84 -7.49 -4.86
C LEU A 484 -7.27 -6.91 -6.15
N ALA A 485 -8.06 -6.84 -7.23
CA ALA A 485 -7.64 -6.21 -8.49
C ALA A 485 -7.35 -4.72 -8.31
N LEU A 486 -8.28 -3.97 -7.69
CA LEU A 486 -8.08 -2.56 -7.37
C LEU A 486 -6.88 -2.34 -6.44
N SER A 487 -6.63 -3.24 -5.49
CA SER A 487 -5.45 -3.18 -4.62
C SER A 487 -4.15 -3.41 -5.39
N ALA A 488 -4.14 -4.32 -6.36
CA ALA A 488 -2.98 -4.57 -7.21
C ALA A 488 -2.67 -3.37 -8.11
N VAL A 489 -3.69 -2.70 -8.62
CA VAL A 489 -3.55 -1.45 -9.39
C VAL A 489 -3.00 -0.33 -8.48
N LEU A 490 -3.57 -0.14 -7.28
CA LEU A 490 -3.10 0.88 -6.32
C LEU A 490 -1.61 0.75 -6.00
N VAL A 491 -1.14 -0.47 -5.73
CA VAL A 491 0.28 -0.72 -5.42
C VAL A 491 1.19 -0.51 -6.64
N SER A 492 0.63 -0.39 -7.84
CA SER A 492 1.37 -0.12 -9.08
C SER A 492 1.37 1.36 -9.47
N GLN A 493 0.63 2.20 -8.73
CA GLN A 493 0.57 3.64 -8.97
C GLN A 493 1.41 4.39 -7.94
N TYR A 494 1.80 5.61 -8.27
CA TYR A 494 2.40 6.52 -7.31
C TYR A 494 1.39 6.88 -6.21
N PRO A 495 1.80 6.95 -4.92
CA PRO A 495 0.94 7.45 -3.85
C PRO A 495 0.36 8.83 -4.17
N ALA A 496 -0.87 9.07 -3.75
CA ALA A 496 -1.54 10.33 -4.05
C ALA A 496 -0.75 11.55 -3.56
N LYS A 497 -0.14 11.48 -2.37
CA LYS A 497 0.69 12.55 -1.82
C LYS A 497 1.94 12.87 -2.63
N ALA A 498 2.48 11.89 -3.38
CA ALA A 498 3.64 12.09 -4.24
C ALA A 498 3.25 12.61 -5.63
N SER A 499 1.97 12.46 -6.01
CA SER A 499 1.41 12.97 -7.26
C SER A 499 0.94 14.42 -7.16
N ILE A 500 0.76 14.94 -5.93
CA ILE A 500 0.64 16.38 -5.72
C ILE A 500 2.05 16.93 -5.83
N SER A 501 2.24 17.88 -6.73
CA SER A 501 3.54 18.53 -6.91
C SER A 501 4.02 19.06 -5.56
N ALA A 502 5.24 18.71 -5.18
CA ALA A 502 5.89 19.39 -4.08
C ALA A 502 5.90 20.89 -4.39
N PRO A 503 5.71 21.78 -3.40
CA PRO A 503 5.88 23.19 -3.63
C PRO A 503 7.27 23.39 -4.26
N MET A 504 7.33 24.24 -5.29
CA MET A 504 8.62 24.68 -5.81
C MET A 504 9.19 25.64 -4.78
N GLU A 505 10.33 25.31 -4.21
CA GLU A 505 11.06 26.17 -3.29
C GLU A 505 12.45 26.42 -3.88
N ALA A 506 12.83 27.70 -3.94
CA ALA A 506 14.14 28.09 -4.41
C ALA A 506 14.67 29.29 -3.63
N THR A 507 15.91 29.20 -3.17
CA THR A 507 16.66 30.33 -2.60
C THR A 507 17.61 30.85 -3.65
N LEU A 508 17.41 32.08 -4.08
CA LEU A 508 18.11 32.68 -5.21
C LEU A 508 18.94 33.87 -4.74
N PRO A 509 20.22 33.97 -5.12
CA PRO A 509 21.00 35.17 -4.85
C PRO A 509 20.48 36.34 -5.69
N LEU A 510 20.38 37.51 -5.07
CA LEU A 510 20.05 38.74 -5.78
C LEU A 510 21.26 39.20 -6.61
N GLN A 511 20.99 39.59 -7.86
CA GLN A 511 22.02 40.06 -8.78
C GLN A 511 21.66 41.47 -9.30
N SER A 512 22.69 42.30 -9.53
CA SER A 512 22.50 43.58 -10.20
C SER A 512 22.29 43.38 -11.71
N ALA A 513 21.78 44.38 -12.40
CA ALA A 513 21.62 44.36 -13.86
C ALA A 513 22.95 44.11 -14.62
N SER A 514 24.09 44.28 -14.00
CA SER A 514 25.42 43.97 -14.57
C SER A 514 25.88 42.52 -14.27
N GLY A 515 25.03 41.70 -13.64
CA GLY A 515 25.39 40.33 -13.28
C GLY A 515 26.29 40.17 -12.06
N SER A 516 26.68 41.30 -11.40
CA SER A 516 27.45 41.21 -10.14
C SER A 516 26.52 40.80 -8.99
N ALA A 517 27.03 39.92 -8.10
CA ALA A 517 26.32 39.51 -6.92
C ALA A 517 25.87 40.73 -6.10
N GLY A 518 24.59 40.83 -5.84
CA GLY A 518 24.03 41.79 -4.90
C GLY A 518 24.15 41.27 -3.47
N ASN A 519 23.88 42.18 -2.52
CA ASN A 519 23.86 41.79 -1.12
C ASN A 519 22.47 41.29 -0.76
N GLY A 520 22.33 39.98 -0.52
CA GLY A 520 21.07 39.35 -0.11
C GLY A 520 20.59 38.22 -0.99
N SER A 521 19.50 37.58 -0.58
CA SER A 521 18.84 36.50 -1.30
C SER A 521 17.33 36.60 -1.21
N VAL A 522 16.65 35.99 -2.17
CA VAL A 522 15.21 35.83 -2.15
C VAL A 522 14.88 34.32 -2.12
N GLU A 523 14.02 33.94 -1.20
CA GLU A 523 13.42 32.61 -1.16
C GLU A 523 12.02 32.70 -1.72
N VAL A 524 11.71 31.84 -2.68
CA VAL A 524 10.42 31.75 -3.34
C VAL A 524 9.84 30.37 -3.15
N SER A 525 8.54 30.30 -2.83
CA SER A 525 7.79 29.07 -2.74
C SER A 525 6.49 29.22 -3.54
N LEU A 526 6.24 28.27 -4.43
CA LEU A 526 5.01 28.23 -5.26
C LEU A 526 4.29 26.91 -4.98
N ASP A 527 3.08 26.97 -4.42
CA ASP A 527 2.32 25.80 -3.99
C ASP A 527 0.84 25.88 -4.38
N PRO A 528 0.31 24.92 -5.17
CA PRO A 528 1.00 23.87 -5.93
C PRO A 528 1.69 24.41 -7.20
N ALA A 529 2.78 23.80 -7.65
CA ALA A 529 3.41 24.08 -8.93
C ALA A 529 2.67 23.37 -10.09
N GLU A 530 1.40 23.68 -10.26
CA GLU A 530 0.48 23.08 -11.25
C GLU A 530 -0.27 24.16 -12.03
N ALA A 531 -0.76 23.78 -13.23
CA ALA A 531 -1.63 24.69 -13.99
C ALA A 531 -2.94 24.93 -13.23
N GLY A 532 -3.30 26.21 -13.05
CA GLY A 532 -4.45 26.65 -12.26
C GLY A 532 -4.08 27.68 -11.20
N PRO A 533 -4.95 27.91 -10.22
CA PRO A 533 -4.68 28.82 -9.11
C PRO A 533 -3.58 28.24 -8.21
N THR A 534 -2.60 29.07 -7.85
CA THR A 534 -1.49 28.71 -7.00
C THR A 534 -1.17 29.83 -6.01
N THR A 535 -0.46 29.54 -4.94
CA THR A 535 -0.01 30.53 -3.96
C THR A 535 1.50 30.71 -4.10
N LEU A 536 1.93 31.92 -4.33
CA LEU A 536 3.34 32.30 -4.34
C LEU A 536 3.69 32.99 -3.04
N MET A 537 4.70 32.49 -2.32
CA MET A 537 5.30 33.15 -1.16
C MET A 537 6.70 33.61 -1.53
N VAL A 538 7.06 34.82 -1.12
CA VAL A 538 8.36 35.43 -1.37
C VAL A 538 8.93 35.96 -0.06
N PHE A 539 10.13 35.53 0.31
CA PHE A 539 10.85 36.00 1.47
C PHE A 539 12.15 36.66 1.01
N LEU A 540 12.38 37.88 1.45
CA LEU A 540 13.55 38.67 1.08
C LEU A 540 14.52 38.76 2.28
N TYR A 541 15.75 38.34 2.07
CA TYR A 541 16.83 38.36 3.09
C TYR A 541 17.92 39.30 2.67
N ASP A 542 18.50 40.03 3.64
CA ASP A 542 19.69 40.82 3.47
C ASP A 542 20.97 39.96 3.47
N ALA A 543 22.14 40.59 3.42
CA ALA A 543 23.45 39.93 3.44
C ALA A 543 23.74 39.17 4.74
N ASP A 544 23.08 39.52 5.83
CA ASP A 544 23.23 38.90 7.14
C ASP A 544 22.19 37.80 7.38
N GLY A 545 21.35 37.50 6.38
CA GLY A 545 20.30 36.48 6.45
C GLY A 545 19.07 36.92 7.26
N GLN A 546 18.86 38.21 7.47
CA GLN A 546 17.69 38.75 8.15
C GLN A 546 16.65 39.20 7.14
N LEU A 547 15.37 39.01 7.49
CA LEU A 547 14.27 39.50 6.66
C LEU A 547 14.35 41.03 6.52
N THR A 548 14.34 41.51 5.28
CA THR A 548 14.47 42.94 4.96
C THR A 548 13.32 43.41 4.07
N GLN A 549 12.97 44.70 4.19
CA GLN A 549 11.85 45.26 3.42
C GLN A 549 12.41 46.15 2.30
N PRO A 550 12.13 45.86 1.01
CA PRO A 550 12.54 46.70 -0.11
C PRO A 550 11.63 47.91 -0.26
N GLN A 551 12.03 48.86 -1.12
CA GLN A 551 11.16 49.96 -1.53
C GLN A 551 10.02 49.44 -2.40
N ASP A 552 10.32 48.47 -3.28
CA ASP A 552 9.35 47.85 -4.16
C ASP A 552 9.79 46.43 -4.54
N ILE A 553 8.84 45.53 -4.75
CA ILE A 553 9.08 44.16 -5.20
C ILE A 553 8.02 43.76 -6.23
N SER A 554 8.46 43.17 -7.32
CA SER A 554 7.58 42.60 -8.34
C SER A 554 8.02 41.21 -8.76
N VAL A 555 7.07 40.37 -9.15
CA VAL A 555 7.30 39.02 -9.67
C VAL A 555 6.60 38.87 -11.01
N GLY A 556 7.36 38.41 -11.99
CA GLY A 556 6.88 38.03 -13.30
C GLY A 556 7.03 36.55 -13.55
N LEU A 557 6.02 35.94 -14.14
CA LEU A 557 6.00 34.53 -14.55
C LEU A 557 5.91 34.44 -16.06
N THR A 558 6.82 33.68 -16.69
CA THR A 558 6.87 33.56 -18.16
C THR A 558 7.00 32.09 -18.55
N GLU A 559 6.18 31.63 -19.48
CA GLU A 559 6.35 30.33 -20.15
C GLU A 559 6.80 30.59 -21.60
N THR A 560 8.04 30.21 -21.90
CA THR A 560 8.72 30.62 -23.15
C THR A 560 8.26 29.83 -24.37
N GLN A 561 7.94 28.53 -24.21
CA GLN A 561 7.60 27.66 -25.33
C GLN A 561 6.21 27.96 -25.90
N GLN A 562 5.25 28.28 -25.03
CA GLN A 562 3.88 28.62 -25.43
C GLN A 562 3.68 30.13 -25.57
N GLN A 563 4.73 30.94 -25.38
CA GLN A 563 4.70 32.40 -25.46
C GLN A 563 3.68 33.03 -24.51
N ILE A 564 3.58 32.51 -23.28
CA ILE A 564 2.69 33.04 -22.24
C ILE A 564 3.49 33.94 -21.31
N GLY A 565 3.03 35.16 -21.10
CA GLY A 565 3.60 36.12 -20.17
C GLY A 565 4.46 37.23 -20.81
N PRO A 566 5.15 38.03 -19.98
CA PRO A 566 5.19 37.92 -18.52
C PRO A 566 3.84 38.14 -17.87
N LEU A 567 3.47 37.28 -16.91
CA LEU A 567 2.31 37.45 -16.05
C LEU A 567 2.79 38.16 -14.78
N ASP A 568 2.39 39.38 -14.54
CA ASP A 568 2.68 40.11 -13.32
C ASP A 568 1.86 39.52 -12.17
N VAL A 569 2.51 39.26 -11.04
CA VAL A 569 1.87 38.71 -9.84
C VAL A 569 1.64 39.81 -8.84
N ASP A 570 0.36 40.08 -8.52
CA ASP A 570 0.01 41.00 -7.45
C ASP A 570 0.46 40.43 -6.10
N LEU A 571 1.42 41.12 -5.44
CA LEU A 571 2.00 40.70 -4.16
C LEU A 571 1.37 41.54 -3.02
N ALA A 572 0.84 40.84 -2.03
CA ALA A 572 0.37 41.45 -0.79
C ALA A 572 1.42 41.26 0.32
N PRO A 573 1.84 42.33 1.05
CA PRO A 573 2.76 42.16 2.17
C PRO A 573 2.06 41.42 3.32
N SER A 574 2.72 40.38 3.81
CA SER A 574 2.24 39.53 4.92
C SER A 574 3.11 39.67 6.19
N GLY A 575 4.19 40.45 6.09
CA GLY A 575 5.12 40.75 7.18
C GLY A 575 6.38 41.45 6.66
N PRO A 576 7.30 41.84 7.52
CA PRO A 576 8.59 42.40 7.07
C PRO A 576 9.31 41.40 6.16
N GLY A 577 9.59 41.81 4.91
CA GLY A 577 10.26 40.95 3.93
C GLY A 577 9.47 39.72 3.45
N HIS A 578 8.21 39.58 3.83
CA HIS A 578 7.34 38.46 3.43
C HIS A 578 6.16 38.95 2.60
N TYR A 579 5.97 38.36 1.41
CA TYR A 579 4.94 38.72 0.45
C TYR A 579 4.23 37.46 -0.02
N ILE A 580 2.92 37.58 -0.29
CA ILE A 580 2.07 36.50 -0.80
C ILE A 580 1.36 36.99 -2.06
N GLY A 581 1.36 36.16 -3.11
CA GLY A 581 0.61 36.36 -4.33
C GLY A 581 -0.22 35.11 -4.66
N GLU A 582 -1.30 35.30 -5.41
CA GLU A 582 -2.19 34.23 -5.87
C GLU A 582 -2.28 34.21 -7.41
N PRO A 583 -1.20 33.89 -8.14
CA PRO A 583 -1.25 33.82 -9.58
C PRO A 583 -2.06 32.60 -10.07
N VAL A 584 -2.60 32.72 -11.28
CA VAL A 584 -3.22 31.61 -12.00
C VAL A 584 -2.33 31.24 -13.17
N LEU A 585 -1.74 30.05 -13.13
CA LEU A 585 -0.90 29.52 -14.21
C LEU A 585 -1.80 28.89 -15.29
N PRO A 586 -1.89 29.49 -16.50
CA PRO A 586 -2.88 29.05 -17.51
C PRO A 586 -2.56 27.72 -18.17
N ALA A 587 -1.31 27.23 -18.10
CA ALA A 587 -0.89 26.01 -18.78
C ALA A 587 0.26 25.31 -18.03
N ALA A 588 0.34 24.00 -18.21
CA ALA A 588 1.51 23.22 -17.85
C ALA A 588 2.68 23.55 -18.80
N GLY A 589 3.91 23.47 -18.32
CA GLY A 589 5.10 23.79 -19.12
C GLY A 589 6.29 24.17 -18.25
N THR A 590 7.34 24.70 -18.89
CA THR A 590 8.52 25.19 -18.19
C THR A 590 8.43 26.69 -18.02
N TRP A 591 8.24 27.09 -16.78
CA TRP A 591 8.04 28.48 -16.40
C TRP A 591 9.29 29.12 -15.82
N THR A 592 9.51 30.38 -16.15
CA THR A 592 10.54 31.21 -15.53
C THR A 592 9.89 32.17 -14.56
N LEU A 593 10.29 32.13 -13.31
CA LEU A 593 9.93 33.10 -12.28
C LEU A 593 11.07 34.13 -12.16
N THR A 594 10.75 35.40 -12.27
CA THR A 594 11.70 36.49 -12.12
C THR A 594 11.21 37.41 -10.99
N VAL A 595 12.02 37.56 -9.97
CA VAL A 595 11.80 38.53 -8.88
C VAL A 595 12.66 39.75 -9.13
N THR A 596 12.03 40.93 -9.14
CA THR A 596 12.74 42.21 -9.20
C THR A 596 12.53 42.98 -7.90
N VAL A 597 13.62 43.26 -7.22
CA VAL A 597 13.66 43.95 -5.92
C VAL A 597 14.27 45.33 -6.10
N ARG A 598 13.54 46.37 -5.78
CA ARG A 598 14.06 47.76 -5.77
C ARG A 598 14.41 48.16 -4.34
N LEU A 599 15.66 48.36 -4.09
CA LEU A 599 16.16 48.76 -2.75
C LEU A 599 16.06 50.26 -2.54
N ASP A 600 16.38 51.03 -3.60
CA ASP A 600 16.29 52.51 -3.63
C ASP A 600 16.00 53.00 -5.06
N GLU A 601 15.99 54.33 -5.28
CA GLU A 601 15.70 54.98 -6.56
C GLU A 601 16.64 54.58 -7.70
N PHE A 602 17.85 54.08 -7.39
CA PHE A 602 18.94 53.76 -8.34
C PHE A 602 19.33 52.30 -8.34
N THR A 603 18.92 51.53 -7.33
CA THR A 603 19.35 50.13 -7.15
C THR A 603 18.21 49.18 -7.31
N ALA A 604 18.22 48.43 -8.41
CA ALA A 604 17.32 47.29 -8.63
C ALA A 604 18.15 46.00 -8.75
N LEU A 605 17.72 44.99 -8.03
CA LEU A 605 18.29 43.64 -8.06
C LEU A 605 17.27 42.67 -8.64
N THR A 606 17.76 41.64 -9.33
CA THR A 606 16.91 40.60 -9.91
C THR A 606 17.37 39.22 -9.47
N ALA A 607 16.44 38.31 -9.35
CA ALA A 607 16.70 36.88 -9.21
C ALA A 607 15.72 36.12 -10.10
N SER A 608 16.18 35.08 -10.78
CA SER A 608 15.31 34.26 -11.62
C SER A 608 15.59 32.78 -11.45
N THR A 609 14.54 31.99 -11.58
CA THR A 609 14.61 30.54 -11.58
C THR A 609 13.65 29.95 -12.59
N VAL A 610 14.03 28.80 -13.13
CA VAL A 610 13.18 28.03 -14.06
C VAL A 610 12.62 26.83 -13.32
N PHE A 611 11.34 26.55 -13.51
CA PHE A 611 10.67 25.45 -12.83
C PHE A 611 9.57 24.83 -13.71
N PRO A 612 9.33 23.52 -13.56
CA PRO A 612 8.26 22.83 -14.28
C PRO A 612 6.92 23.08 -13.59
N VAL A 613 5.89 23.39 -14.38
CA VAL A 613 4.48 23.44 -13.98
C VAL A 613 3.78 22.25 -14.64
N ARG A 614 3.07 21.45 -13.87
CA ARG A 614 2.38 20.24 -14.35
C ARG A 614 0.92 20.45 -14.62
#